data_5bea826f54f7e40be8b33e7ae4756480
#
_entry.id   5bea826f54f7e40be8b33e7ae4756480
#
_cell.length_a   1.000
_cell.length_b   1.000
_cell.length_c   1.000
_cell.angle_alpha   90.00
_cell.angle_beta   90.00
_cell.angle_gamma   90.00
#
_symmetry.space_group_name_H-M   'P 1'
#
loop_
_entity.id
_entity.type
_entity.pdbx_description
1 polymer ?
#
loop_
_entity_poly.entity_id
_entity_poly.type
_entity_poly.pdbx_seq_one_letter_code
_entity_poly.pdbx_strand_id
1 'polypeptide(L)'
;MSAETETQYNPQYGVRRTIFSDEYDFLTKIESVCVQEDGLHFAVRTWKDRTVKVCVTFLTPSVFRFVMVPELTAQSHRQTVLESTSASEFESKNAKLVETQHYFVYETEQLSLHFEKDYWEMSVYQNGKLLTKEQAFDTNVDNRWKQLPTGFRVDASGKSISTFEQFVLFSDEMFWGFGEKFTHFNKRGQRIECWQKDALSTNSEDSYKGHPYFTSSRGYSILLNTFTRSSFDMGASSWISYQIGSNDPVLDYIFLAEESKDYKKLLQQYLQLTGQIPMIPQWAFGFWMSKCSYMSRKEIEDVVDKAEQLGVGIDVIHIDGWQKPDMAGLWEWDTERFPDPEGMIRELNKKNIHLSLWNYPYLQENSPEYKALAERGFFIKNKEGQPALFKSTADSEYLCACFDFTNPEFLEWYGERIKKIVRMGVSVIKTDFSEAVPKDVVFYNGMNGYEGHNLLTYLYAKNIYGWMKEICEKRGELPLLWGRSGYAGSHLSLIHISEPTRPEP
;
A
#
# COMPACT_ATOMS: atom_id res chain seq x y z
N MET A 1 -25.03 17.87 21.24
CA MET A 1 -26.40 17.98 20.70
C MET A 1 -26.34 17.39 19.31
N SER A 2 -27.01 16.27 19.08
CA SER A 2 -27.13 15.64 17.76
C SER A 2 -27.93 16.59 16.87
N ALA A 3 -27.31 17.05 15.78
CA ALA A 3 -28.06 17.74 14.73
C ALA A 3 -29.08 16.73 14.18
N GLU A 4 -30.36 17.01 14.44
CA GLU A 4 -31.45 16.28 13.80
C GLU A 4 -31.34 16.54 12.30
N THR A 5 -31.12 15.49 11.53
CA THR A 5 -31.22 15.52 10.08
C THR A 5 -32.64 15.90 9.70
N GLU A 6 -32.87 17.13 9.25
CA GLU A 6 -34.15 17.52 8.69
C GLU A 6 -34.41 16.70 7.43
N THR A 7 -35.33 15.78 7.51
CA THR A 7 -35.91 15.08 6.37
C THR A 7 -37.00 15.89 5.73
N GLN A 8 -36.77 16.50 4.58
CA GLN A 8 -37.83 17.14 3.81
C GLN A 8 -38.62 16.08 3.04
N TYR A 9 -39.95 16.06 3.27
CA TYR A 9 -40.86 15.20 2.53
C TYR A 9 -41.18 15.86 1.16
N ASN A 10 -40.94 15.10 0.08
CA ASN A 10 -41.38 15.50 -1.25
C ASN A 10 -42.79 14.89 -1.54
N PRO A 11 -43.87 15.68 -1.52
CA PRO A 11 -45.22 15.15 -1.67
C PRO A 11 -45.50 14.56 -3.04
N GLN A 12 -44.74 14.90 -4.07
CA GLN A 12 -44.93 14.42 -5.44
C GLN A 12 -44.52 12.95 -5.63
N TYR A 13 -43.56 12.45 -4.82
CA TYR A 13 -43.03 11.09 -4.94
C TYR A 13 -43.12 10.28 -3.66
N GLY A 14 -43.63 10.80 -2.58
CA GLY A 14 -43.75 10.10 -1.31
C GLY A 14 -42.41 9.78 -0.65
N VAL A 15 -41.31 10.39 -1.06
CA VAL A 15 -39.93 10.06 -0.61
C VAL A 15 -39.43 11.15 0.31
N ARG A 16 -38.86 10.75 1.45
CA ARG A 16 -38.14 11.66 2.34
C ARG A 16 -36.78 11.99 1.74
N ARG A 17 -36.50 13.27 1.46
CA ARG A 17 -35.16 13.73 1.16
C ARG A 17 -34.28 13.54 2.40
N THR A 18 -33.27 12.69 2.32
CA THR A 18 -32.19 12.66 3.32
C THR A 18 -31.26 13.83 3.00
N ILE A 19 -31.22 14.82 3.89
CA ILE A 19 -30.19 15.86 3.82
C ILE A 19 -28.86 15.15 4.17
N PHE A 20 -27.85 15.33 3.34
CA PHE A 20 -26.52 14.80 3.63
C PHE A 20 -26.02 15.39 4.95
N SER A 21 -25.40 14.56 5.78
CA SER A 21 -24.87 15.01 7.06
C SER A 21 -23.86 16.14 6.85
N ASP A 22 -23.73 17.02 7.85
CA ASP A 22 -22.79 18.15 7.79
C ASP A 22 -21.32 17.75 7.60
N GLU A 23 -21.02 16.46 7.74
CA GLU A 23 -19.69 15.91 7.56
C GLU A 23 -19.25 15.79 6.08
N TYR A 24 -20.19 15.72 5.11
CA TYR A 24 -19.87 15.47 3.70
C TYR A 24 -20.02 16.72 2.84
N ASP A 25 -19.08 16.88 1.91
CA ASP A 25 -19.12 17.88 0.85
C ASP A 25 -18.63 17.25 -0.47
N PHE A 26 -19.06 17.76 -1.61
CA PHE A 26 -18.72 17.18 -2.91
C PHE A 26 -18.72 18.24 -4.02
N LEU A 27 -18.00 17.95 -5.10
CA LEU A 27 -17.84 18.86 -6.24
C LEU A 27 -19.15 19.03 -7.00
N THR A 28 -19.48 20.28 -7.41
CA THR A 28 -20.71 20.56 -8.13
C THR A 28 -20.50 21.33 -9.42
N LYS A 29 -19.63 22.35 -9.46
CA LYS A 29 -19.51 23.23 -10.62
C LYS A 29 -18.09 23.77 -10.78
N ILE A 30 -17.59 23.80 -12.03
CA ILE A 30 -16.32 24.46 -12.38
C ILE A 30 -16.52 25.98 -12.33
N GLU A 31 -15.69 26.67 -11.56
CA GLU A 31 -15.66 28.15 -11.47
C GLU A 31 -14.61 28.75 -12.42
N SER A 32 -13.46 28.09 -12.53
CA SER A 32 -12.39 28.49 -13.45
C SER A 32 -11.52 27.31 -13.83
N VAL A 33 -10.89 27.43 -14.98
CA VAL A 33 -9.92 26.48 -15.52
C VAL A 33 -8.72 27.22 -16.08
N CYS A 34 -7.49 26.70 -15.82
CA CYS A 34 -6.27 27.23 -16.43
C CYS A 34 -5.23 26.12 -16.62
N VAL A 35 -4.43 26.23 -17.67
CA VAL A 35 -3.26 25.38 -17.90
C VAL A 35 -2.05 26.02 -17.23
N GLN A 36 -1.31 25.21 -16.44
CA GLN A 36 -0.03 25.58 -15.82
C GLN A 36 1.07 24.59 -16.26
N GLU A 37 2.30 24.80 -15.82
CA GLU A 37 3.42 23.95 -16.19
C GLU A 37 3.24 22.50 -15.74
N ASP A 38 2.59 22.26 -14.60
CA ASP A 38 2.34 20.96 -13.99
C ASP A 38 1.01 20.30 -14.41
N GLY A 39 0.17 20.98 -15.22
CA GLY A 39 -1.09 20.40 -15.73
C GLY A 39 -2.25 21.37 -15.86
N LEU A 40 -3.45 20.79 -15.87
CA LEU A 40 -4.71 21.50 -15.93
C LEU A 40 -5.28 21.71 -14.52
N HIS A 41 -5.48 22.97 -14.16
CA HIS A 41 -5.98 23.38 -12.84
C HIS A 41 -7.41 23.88 -12.92
N PHE A 42 -8.21 23.47 -11.94
CA PHE A 42 -9.59 23.92 -11.75
C PHE A 42 -9.77 24.52 -10.36
N ALA A 43 -10.57 25.59 -10.29
CA ALA A 43 -11.31 25.97 -9.10
C ALA A 43 -12.72 25.41 -9.23
N VAL A 44 -13.16 24.60 -8.28
CA VAL A 44 -14.45 23.90 -8.33
C VAL A 44 -15.27 24.25 -7.10
N ARG A 45 -16.51 24.67 -7.30
CA ARG A 45 -17.47 24.91 -6.22
C ARG A 45 -18.04 23.59 -5.71
N THR A 46 -18.22 23.50 -4.40
CA THR A 46 -18.82 22.34 -3.75
C THR A 46 -20.30 22.57 -3.42
N TRP A 47 -20.98 21.51 -2.98
CA TRP A 47 -22.37 21.56 -2.51
C TRP A 47 -22.58 22.56 -1.35
N LYS A 48 -21.57 22.72 -0.48
CA LYS A 48 -21.59 23.65 0.67
C LYS A 48 -20.96 25.00 0.35
N ASP A 49 -20.89 25.35 -0.92
CA ASP A 49 -20.42 26.65 -1.39
C ASP A 49 -18.95 26.97 -1.04
N ARG A 50 -18.12 25.93 -0.96
CA ARG A 50 -16.66 26.06 -0.83
C ARG A 50 -16.00 26.01 -2.20
N THR A 51 -14.80 26.58 -2.33
CA THR A 51 -13.96 26.42 -3.53
C THR A 51 -12.84 25.45 -3.26
N VAL A 52 -12.77 24.39 -4.05
CA VAL A 52 -11.77 23.32 -3.99
C VAL A 52 -10.86 23.38 -5.20
N LYS A 53 -9.58 23.08 -5.01
CA LYS A 53 -8.62 22.99 -6.11
C LYS A 53 -8.53 21.55 -6.62
N VAL A 54 -8.62 21.40 -7.94
CA VAL A 54 -8.37 20.14 -8.64
C VAL A 54 -7.25 20.36 -9.66
N CYS A 55 -6.30 19.44 -9.71
CA CYS A 55 -5.23 19.41 -10.71
C CYS A 55 -5.23 18.08 -11.45
N VAL A 56 -5.07 18.11 -12.76
CA VAL A 56 -4.95 16.94 -13.62
C VAL A 56 -3.68 17.04 -14.44
N THR A 57 -2.76 16.10 -14.24
CA THR A 57 -1.44 16.08 -14.87
C THR A 57 -1.26 14.82 -15.69
N PHE A 58 -0.97 14.92 -16.99
CA PHE A 58 -0.54 13.77 -17.77
C PHE A 58 0.92 13.41 -17.42
N LEU A 59 1.11 12.19 -16.90
CA LEU A 59 2.44 11.63 -16.65
C LEU A 59 3.06 11.01 -17.89
N THR A 60 2.22 10.40 -18.72
CA THR A 60 2.53 9.91 -20.07
C THR A 60 1.30 10.14 -20.98
N PRO A 61 1.36 9.93 -22.29
CA PRO A 61 0.17 10.09 -23.15
C PRO A 61 -1.03 9.23 -22.77
N SER A 62 -0.85 8.14 -22.03
CA SER A 62 -1.90 7.22 -21.60
C SER A 62 -2.08 7.11 -20.07
N VAL A 63 -1.38 7.96 -19.31
CA VAL A 63 -1.42 7.95 -17.84
C VAL A 63 -1.60 9.35 -17.31
N PHE A 64 -2.58 9.59 -16.47
CA PHE A 64 -2.75 10.86 -15.76
C PHE A 64 -2.87 10.71 -14.26
N ARG A 65 -2.46 11.74 -13.53
CA ARG A 65 -2.68 11.91 -12.10
C ARG A 65 -3.80 12.93 -11.88
N PHE A 66 -4.73 12.61 -11.00
CA PHE A 66 -5.80 13.48 -10.53
C PHE A 66 -5.57 13.80 -9.07
N VAL A 67 -5.58 15.08 -8.72
CA VAL A 67 -5.39 15.55 -7.33
C VAL A 67 -6.49 16.54 -6.99
N MET A 68 -7.28 16.27 -5.95
CA MET A 68 -8.24 17.20 -5.36
C MET A 68 -7.76 17.58 -3.96
N VAL A 69 -7.58 18.87 -3.72
CA VAL A 69 -7.16 19.43 -2.43
C VAL A 69 -8.31 20.27 -1.84
N PRO A 70 -9.10 19.70 -0.90
CA PRO A 70 -10.20 20.41 -0.26
C PRO A 70 -9.75 21.63 0.53
N GLU A 71 -8.56 21.58 1.15
CA GLU A 71 -7.98 22.66 1.96
C GLU A 71 -6.46 22.74 1.80
N LEU A 72 -5.93 23.95 1.73
CA LEU A 72 -4.49 24.18 1.53
C LEU A 72 -3.59 23.74 2.71
N THR A 73 -4.18 23.49 3.89
CA THR A 73 -3.43 23.19 5.13
C THR A 73 -3.13 21.71 5.34
N ALA A 74 -3.64 20.81 4.50
CA ALA A 74 -3.59 19.37 4.71
C ALA A 74 -2.26 18.69 4.28
N GLN A 75 -1.25 19.42 3.81
CA GLN A 75 -0.10 18.84 3.10
C GLN A 75 1.19 18.64 3.92
N SER A 76 1.25 18.94 5.22
CA SER A 76 2.53 19.15 5.90
C SER A 76 3.40 17.88 6.09
N HIS A 77 2.86 16.67 6.07
CA HIS A 77 3.63 15.42 6.27
C HIS A 77 3.20 14.25 5.35
N ARG A 78 2.35 14.53 4.36
CA ARG A 78 1.81 13.52 3.46
C ARG A 78 2.92 12.89 2.63
N GLN A 79 3.05 11.57 2.70
CA GLN A 79 3.86 10.77 1.79
C GLN A 79 2.96 10.00 0.84
N THR A 80 3.26 10.03 -0.43
CA THR A 80 2.51 9.30 -1.46
C THR A 80 3.27 8.07 -1.94
N VAL A 81 2.54 7.11 -2.53
CA VAL A 81 3.15 5.94 -3.15
C VAL A 81 4.14 6.38 -4.22
N LEU A 82 3.74 7.29 -5.11
CA LEU A 82 4.57 7.75 -6.22
C LEU A 82 5.87 8.41 -5.73
N GLU A 83 5.80 9.33 -4.78
CA GLU A 83 6.99 10.01 -4.21
C GLU A 83 7.93 9.03 -3.50
N SER A 84 7.37 8.00 -2.86
CA SER A 84 8.16 7.01 -2.12
C SER A 84 8.82 5.96 -3.01
N THR A 85 8.27 5.70 -4.20
CA THR A 85 8.65 4.57 -5.05
C THR A 85 9.27 4.97 -6.38
N SER A 86 8.83 6.11 -6.97
CA SER A 86 9.28 6.52 -8.29
C SER A 86 10.71 7.03 -8.28
N ALA A 87 11.49 6.56 -9.27
CA ALA A 87 12.83 7.07 -9.58
C ALA A 87 12.83 8.01 -10.80
N SER A 88 11.68 8.26 -11.43
CA SER A 88 11.58 9.02 -12.68
C SER A 88 10.79 10.31 -12.48
N GLU A 89 11.31 11.39 -13.02
CA GLU A 89 10.54 12.61 -13.23
C GLU A 89 9.65 12.42 -14.45
N PHE A 90 8.35 12.64 -14.25
CA PHE A 90 7.38 12.63 -15.33
C PHE A 90 7.19 14.06 -15.83
N GLU A 91 7.53 14.31 -17.08
CA GLU A 91 7.23 15.59 -17.71
C GLU A 91 5.93 15.47 -18.50
N SER A 92 4.96 16.31 -18.18
CA SER A 92 3.73 16.49 -18.95
C SER A 92 4.06 17.06 -20.32
N LYS A 93 4.30 16.20 -21.33
CA LYS A 93 4.62 16.64 -22.69
C LYS A 93 3.40 16.53 -23.59
N ASN A 94 3.06 17.65 -24.25
CA ASN A 94 2.12 17.75 -25.37
C ASN A 94 0.62 17.56 -25.06
N ALA A 95 0.18 17.75 -23.81
CA ALA A 95 -1.24 17.85 -23.53
C ALA A 95 -1.77 19.24 -23.91
N LYS A 96 -2.95 19.29 -24.53
CA LYS A 96 -3.60 20.54 -24.92
C LYS A 96 -5.01 20.64 -24.36
N LEU A 97 -5.41 21.85 -24.04
CA LEU A 97 -6.78 22.19 -23.67
C LEU A 97 -7.54 22.68 -24.90
N VAL A 98 -8.67 22.06 -25.17
CA VAL A 98 -9.63 22.47 -26.20
C VAL A 98 -10.95 22.80 -25.51
N GLU A 99 -11.48 23.98 -25.77
CA GLU A 99 -12.79 24.39 -25.26
C GLU A 99 -13.87 24.18 -26.31
N THR A 100 -14.90 23.42 -25.95
CA THR A 100 -16.08 23.21 -26.80
C THR A 100 -17.29 23.92 -26.21
N GLN A 101 -18.47 23.79 -26.82
CA GLN A 101 -19.71 24.37 -26.28
C GLN A 101 -20.03 23.82 -24.88
N HIS A 102 -19.84 22.50 -24.66
CA HIS A 102 -20.27 21.81 -23.43
C HIS A 102 -19.12 21.35 -22.54
N TYR A 103 -17.91 21.20 -23.11
CA TYR A 103 -16.78 20.58 -22.40
C TYR A 103 -15.52 21.44 -22.44
N PHE A 104 -14.72 21.34 -21.36
CA PHE A 104 -13.28 21.52 -21.41
C PHE A 104 -12.67 20.15 -21.72
N VAL A 105 -11.93 20.04 -22.82
CA VAL A 105 -11.31 18.80 -23.25
C VAL A 105 -9.80 18.91 -23.08
N TYR A 106 -9.23 18.11 -22.18
CA TYR A 106 -7.79 18.07 -21.96
C TYR A 106 -7.24 16.76 -22.52
N GLU A 107 -6.38 16.82 -23.54
CA GLU A 107 -6.06 15.66 -24.35
C GLU A 107 -4.59 15.55 -24.74
N THR A 108 -4.15 14.31 -24.93
CA THR A 108 -2.92 13.87 -25.60
C THR A 108 -3.27 13.15 -26.90
N GLU A 109 -2.27 12.54 -27.57
CA GLU A 109 -2.55 11.67 -28.71
C GLU A 109 -3.25 10.35 -28.36
N GLN A 110 -3.30 9.95 -27.08
CA GLN A 110 -3.87 8.66 -26.64
C GLN A 110 -5.12 8.80 -25.76
N LEU A 111 -5.18 9.80 -24.91
CA LEU A 111 -6.29 10.01 -23.98
C LEU A 111 -6.92 11.39 -24.18
N SER A 112 -8.24 11.45 -23.98
CA SER A 112 -9.02 12.68 -23.96
C SER A 112 -9.90 12.70 -22.72
N LEU A 113 -9.71 13.71 -21.85
CA LEU A 113 -10.47 13.95 -20.63
C LEU A 113 -11.47 15.05 -20.91
N HIS A 114 -12.76 14.75 -20.78
CA HIS A 114 -13.83 15.71 -21.00
C HIS A 114 -14.43 16.12 -19.67
N PHE A 115 -14.39 17.42 -19.36
CA PHE A 115 -14.97 18.02 -18.15
C PHE A 115 -16.20 18.80 -18.54
N GLU A 116 -17.37 18.45 -17.99
CA GLU A 116 -18.62 19.13 -18.26
C GLU A 116 -18.59 20.56 -17.68
N LYS A 117 -19.12 21.54 -18.41
CA LYS A 117 -19.07 22.95 -17.99
C LYS A 117 -20.17 23.36 -17.01
N ASP A 118 -21.36 22.76 -17.17
CA ASP A 118 -22.53 23.12 -16.36
C ASP A 118 -22.51 22.52 -14.96
N TYR A 119 -21.83 21.39 -14.79
CA TYR A 119 -21.65 20.70 -13.52
C TYR A 119 -20.33 19.93 -13.51
N TRP A 120 -19.89 19.45 -12.36
CA TRP A 120 -18.66 18.64 -12.26
C TRP A 120 -18.95 17.21 -12.73
N GLU A 121 -18.34 16.80 -13.81
CA GLU A 121 -18.24 15.42 -14.29
C GLU A 121 -17.01 15.30 -15.20
N MET A 122 -16.12 14.34 -14.92
CA MET A 122 -15.03 13.97 -15.80
C MET A 122 -15.38 12.67 -16.53
N SER A 123 -15.19 12.65 -17.86
CA SER A 123 -15.28 11.45 -18.68
C SER A 123 -13.93 11.17 -19.33
N VAL A 124 -13.50 9.91 -19.34
CA VAL A 124 -12.20 9.46 -19.87
C VAL A 124 -12.42 8.68 -21.14
N TYR A 125 -11.83 9.16 -22.23
CA TYR A 125 -11.90 8.52 -23.56
C TYR A 125 -10.50 8.10 -24.02
N GLN A 126 -10.44 6.96 -24.69
CA GLN A 126 -9.25 6.51 -25.43
C GLN A 126 -9.64 6.23 -26.88
N ASN A 127 -9.01 6.94 -27.83
CA ASN A 127 -9.32 6.84 -29.26
C ASN A 127 -10.82 6.96 -29.57
N GLY A 128 -11.49 7.90 -28.93
CA GLY A 128 -12.93 8.17 -29.08
C GLY A 128 -13.88 7.19 -28.39
N LYS A 129 -13.33 6.17 -27.68
CA LYS A 129 -14.11 5.20 -26.92
C LYS A 129 -14.13 5.59 -25.43
N LEU A 130 -15.32 5.68 -24.84
CA LEU A 130 -15.50 5.93 -23.42
C LEU A 130 -14.95 4.74 -22.61
N LEU A 131 -13.94 4.98 -21.77
CA LEU A 131 -13.43 4.01 -20.81
C LEU A 131 -14.22 4.02 -19.51
N THR A 132 -14.34 5.19 -18.90
CA THR A 132 -15.10 5.41 -17.66
C THR A 132 -15.53 6.86 -17.56
N LYS A 133 -16.41 7.16 -16.62
CA LYS A 133 -16.81 8.52 -16.27
C LYS A 133 -17.23 8.60 -14.82
N GLU A 134 -17.11 9.77 -14.23
CA GLU A 134 -17.66 10.08 -12.92
C GLU A 134 -19.19 10.01 -12.93
N GLN A 135 -19.77 9.77 -11.78
CA GLN A 135 -21.22 9.89 -11.60
C GLN A 135 -21.55 11.31 -11.17
N ALA A 136 -22.10 12.08 -12.08
CA ALA A 136 -22.47 13.46 -11.84
C ALA A 136 -23.55 13.62 -10.74
N PHE A 137 -23.50 14.75 -10.05
CA PHE A 137 -24.59 15.21 -9.21
C PHE A 137 -25.66 15.86 -10.07
N ASP A 138 -26.82 15.22 -10.17
CA ASP A 138 -28.00 15.81 -10.77
C ASP A 138 -28.97 16.26 -9.67
N THR A 139 -29.18 17.57 -9.54
CA THR A 139 -30.13 18.20 -8.60
C THR A 139 -31.58 17.85 -8.89
N ASN A 140 -31.87 17.35 -10.10
CA ASN A 140 -33.23 16.97 -10.53
C ASN A 140 -33.55 15.50 -10.25
N VAL A 141 -32.57 14.69 -9.86
CA VAL A 141 -32.75 13.27 -9.56
C VAL A 141 -33.04 13.09 -8.07
N ASP A 142 -34.03 12.26 -7.80
CA ASP A 142 -34.42 11.80 -6.47
C ASP A 142 -33.23 11.23 -5.70
N ASN A 143 -33.05 11.67 -4.44
CA ASN A 143 -31.95 11.36 -3.52
C ASN A 143 -31.85 9.89 -3.10
N ARG A 144 -31.91 8.95 -4.02
CA ARG A 144 -31.68 7.52 -3.79
C ARG A 144 -30.21 7.14 -3.96
N TRP A 145 -29.33 8.11 -3.89
CA TRP A 145 -27.91 7.88 -4.01
C TRP A 145 -27.40 7.06 -2.86
N LYS A 146 -26.75 5.97 -3.19
CA LYS A 146 -26.09 5.10 -2.23
C LYS A 146 -24.62 5.43 -2.04
N GLN A 147 -24.09 6.24 -2.96
CA GLN A 147 -22.72 6.75 -2.95
C GLN A 147 -22.76 8.23 -3.35
N LEU A 148 -21.87 9.05 -2.80
CA LEU A 148 -21.75 10.46 -3.13
C LEU A 148 -20.80 10.64 -4.33
N PRO A 149 -21.00 11.70 -5.17
CA PRO A 149 -20.04 12.10 -6.19
C PRO A 149 -18.68 12.45 -5.59
N THR A 150 -17.69 12.74 -6.44
CA THR A 150 -16.35 13.18 -6.03
C THR A 150 -16.39 14.21 -4.94
N GLY A 151 -15.76 13.91 -3.81
CA GLY A 151 -15.86 14.79 -2.64
C GLY A 151 -15.01 14.35 -1.45
N PHE A 152 -15.38 14.86 -0.28
CA PHE A 152 -14.63 14.67 0.94
C PHE A 152 -15.53 14.73 2.18
N ARG A 153 -15.00 14.21 3.28
CA ARG A 153 -15.59 14.30 4.60
C ARG A 153 -14.76 15.21 5.49
N VAL A 154 -15.42 16.01 6.30
CA VAL A 154 -14.78 16.92 7.26
C VAL A 154 -15.03 16.47 8.70
N ASP A 155 -14.13 16.84 9.60
CA ASP A 155 -14.35 16.72 11.04
C ASP A 155 -15.19 17.89 11.59
N ALA A 156 -15.41 17.88 12.91
CA ALA A 156 -16.19 18.94 13.61
C ALA A 156 -15.55 20.34 13.50
N SER A 157 -14.27 20.45 13.14
CA SER A 157 -13.59 21.73 12.88
C SER A 157 -13.74 22.21 11.43
N GLY A 158 -14.31 21.36 10.55
CA GLY A 158 -14.45 21.61 9.12
C GLY A 158 -13.23 21.19 8.30
N LYS A 159 -12.22 20.55 8.91
CA LYS A 159 -11.02 20.06 8.25
C LYS A 159 -11.30 18.75 7.50
N SER A 160 -10.78 18.62 6.27
CA SER A 160 -10.88 17.37 5.49
C SER A 160 -10.15 16.22 6.20
N ILE A 161 -10.83 15.08 6.33
CA ILE A 161 -10.29 13.87 6.98
C ILE A 161 -10.36 12.61 6.11
N SER A 162 -11.11 12.65 5.02
CA SER A 162 -11.16 11.59 4.03
C SER A 162 -11.69 12.11 2.71
N THR A 163 -11.29 11.48 1.63
CA THR A 163 -11.69 11.85 0.27
C THR A 163 -12.19 10.62 -0.49
N PHE A 164 -13.01 10.85 -1.50
CA PHE A 164 -13.58 9.77 -2.32
C PHE A 164 -13.88 10.25 -3.74
N GLU A 165 -13.89 9.27 -4.65
CA GLU A 165 -14.26 9.43 -6.05
C GLU A 165 -15.30 8.38 -6.43
N GLN A 166 -16.29 8.74 -7.23
CA GLN A 166 -17.33 7.85 -7.68
C GLN A 166 -17.39 7.77 -9.20
N PHE A 167 -17.35 6.57 -9.73
CA PHE A 167 -17.46 6.28 -11.17
C PHE A 167 -18.72 5.48 -11.51
N VAL A 168 -19.18 5.63 -12.74
CA VAL A 168 -20.23 4.78 -13.30
C VAL A 168 -19.74 3.35 -13.42
N LEU A 169 -20.55 2.40 -12.99
CA LEU A 169 -20.29 0.96 -13.14
C LEU A 169 -21.07 0.41 -14.33
N PHE A 170 -20.40 0.01 -15.39
CA PHE A 170 -21.01 -0.60 -16.56
C PHE A 170 -21.46 -2.04 -16.26
N SER A 171 -22.53 -2.49 -16.94
CA SER A 171 -23.19 -3.77 -16.62
C SER A 171 -22.28 -5.00 -16.77
N ASP A 172 -21.33 -4.95 -17.70
CA ASP A 172 -20.39 -6.03 -18.04
C ASP A 172 -18.99 -5.83 -17.44
N GLU A 173 -18.79 -4.80 -16.63
CA GLU A 173 -17.49 -4.44 -16.09
C GLU A 173 -17.07 -5.37 -14.95
N MET A 174 -15.85 -5.86 -15.01
CA MET A 174 -15.21 -6.69 -13.99
C MET A 174 -13.95 -6.01 -13.48
N PHE A 175 -13.56 -6.33 -12.24
CA PHE A 175 -12.39 -5.75 -11.58
C PHE A 175 -11.52 -6.81 -10.95
N TRP A 176 -10.21 -6.61 -11.01
CA TRP A 176 -9.23 -7.43 -10.31
C TRP A 176 -8.05 -6.60 -9.79
N GLY A 177 -7.34 -7.12 -8.80
CA GLY A 177 -6.25 -6.42 -8.11
C GLY A 177 -6.42 -6.38 -6.61
N PHE A 178 -6.06 -5.27 -5.99
CA PHE A 178 -6.09 -5.00 -4.54
C PHE A 178 -5.09 -5.81 -3.71
N GLY A 179 -4.08 -6.41 -4.34
CA GLY A 179 -3.09 -7.26 -3.68
C GLY A 179 -3.62 -8.64 -3.32
N GLU A 180 -3.11 -9.21 -2.23
CA GLU A 180 -3.53 -10.53 -1.75
C GLU A 180 -4.85 -10.41 -0.98
N LYS A 181 -5.97 -10.75 -1.62
CA LYS A 181 -7.31 -10.78 -1.03
C LYS A 181 -7.92 -12.16 -1.21
N PHE A 182 -8.37 -12.75 -0.12
CA PHE A 182 -8.88 -14.14 -0.06
C PHE A 182 -10.31 -14.31 -0.52
N THR A 183 -10.91 -13.30 -1.13
CA THR A 183 -12.26 -13.34 -1.71
C THR A 183 -12.20 -13.68 -3.20
N HIS A 184 -13.37 -13.70 -3.89
CA HIS A 184 -13.43 -14.00 -5.32
C HIS A 184 -12.46 -13.13 -6.15
N PHE A 185 -11.89 -13.71 -7.19
CA PHE A 185 -10.94 -13.04 -8.08
C PHE A 185 -11.55 -11.79 -8.74
N ASN A 186 -12.76 -11.91 -9.32
CA ASN A 186 -13.52 -10.75 -9.76
C ASN A 186 -14.09 -10.02 -8.54
N LYS A 187 -13.68 -8.77 -8.39
CA LYS A 187 -14.02 -7.93 -7.24
C LYS A 187 -15.34 -7.14 -7.40
N ARG A 188 -16.03 -7.29 -8.53
CA ARG A 188 -17.36 -6.68 -8.69
C ARG A 188 -18.32 -7.16 -7.60
N GLY A 189 -19.08 -6.22 -7.02
CA GLY A 189 -20.02 -6.49 -5.94
C GLY A 189 -19.40 -6.63 -4.55
N GLN A 190 -18.10 -6.36 -4.41
CA GLN A 190 -17.38 -6.47 -3.14
C GLN A 190 -17.03 -5.09 -2.57
N ARG A 191 -16.92 -5.03 -1.24
CA ARG A 191 -16.22 -3.95 -0.53
C ARG A 191 -14.85 -4.44 -0.15
N ILE A 192 -13.84 -3.63 -0.40
CA ILE A 192 -12.43 -3.99 -0.21
C ILE A 192 -11.77 -2.87 0.59
N GLU A 193 -10.94 -3.28 1.53
CA GLU A 193 -10.14 -2.38 2.34
C GLU A 193 -8.65 -2.69 2.12
N CYS A 194 -7.84 -1.65 1.92
CA CYS A 194 -6.38 -1.73 1.93
C CYS A 194 -5.86 -1.10 3.22
N TRP A 195 -5.81 -1.91 4.25
CA TRP A 195 -5.25 -1.66 5.57
C TRP A 195 -4.61 -2.96 6.03
N GLN A 196 -3.30 -2.94 6.20
CA GLN A 196 -2.56 -4.16 6.49
C GLN A 196 -2.91 -4.69 7.88
N LYS A 197 -3.25 -5.97 7.95
CA LYS A 197 -3.58 -6.65 9.21
C LYS A 197 -3.02 -8.05 9.20
N ASP A 198 -2.67 -8.53 10.40
CA ASP A 198 -2.38 -9.94 10.62
C ASP A 198 -3.69 -10.74 10.52
N ALA A 199 -3.90 -11.37 9.38
CA ALA A 199 -5.11 -12.14 9.12
C ALA A 199 -5.13 -13.50 9.83
N LEU A 200 -3.98 -14.02 10.26
CA LEU A 200 -3.74 -15.36 10.83
C LEU A 200 -4.24 -16.52 9.96
N SER A 201 -5.25 -16.31 9.14
CA SER A 201 -5.85 -17.29 8.22
C SER A 201 -6.60 -16.62 7.08
N THR A 202 -7.19 -17.40 6.18
CA THR A 202 -7.94 -16.93 5.01
C THR A 202 -9.45 -16.82 5.24
N ASN A 203 -9.91 -16.80 6.48
CA ASN A 203 -11.32 -16.81 6.85
C ASN A 203 -11.95 -15.41 7.03
N SER A 204 -11.22 -14.35 6.70
CA SER A 204 -11.70 -12.97 6.70
C SER A 204 -11.23 -12.20 5.47
N GLU A 205 -11.68 -10.94 5.30
CA GLU A 205 -11.19 -10.02 4.25
C GLU A 205 -9.86 -9.36 4.63
N ASP A 206 -9.38 -9.51 5.84
CA ASP A 206 -8.11 -8.98 6.29
C ASP A 206 -6.95 -9.65 5.54
N SER A 207 -5.90 -8.91 5.27
CA SER A 207 -4.73 -9.43 4.57
C SER A 207 -3.47 -8.63 4.91
N TYR A 208 -2.33 -9.29 4.71
CA TYR A 208 -1.01 -8.69 4.94
C TYR A 208 -0.56 -7.73 3.82
N LYS A 209 -1.10 -7.90 2.59
CA LYS A 209 -0.64 -7.22 1.37
C LYS A 209 -1.82 -6.66 0.57
N GLY A 210 -2.54 -5.71 1.15
CA GLY A 210 -3.52 -4.92 0.42
C GLY A 210 -2.81 -3.86 -0.42
N HIS A 211 -3.11 -3.79 -1.73
CA HIS A 211 -2.58 -2.76 -2.63
C HIS A 211 -3.73 -1.91 -3.15
N PRO A 212 -3.66 -0.58 -3.08
CA PRO A 212 -4.73 0.31 -3.55
C PRO A 212 -4.71 0.48 -5.07
N TYR A 213 -4.51 -0.62 -5.79
CA TYR A 213 -4.42 -0.71 -7.25
C TYR A 213 -5.36 -1.79 -7.78
N PHE A 214 -6.14 -1.45 -8.79
CA PHE A 214 -7.00 -2.40 -9.49
C PHE A 214 -7.04 -2.13 -10.98
N THR A 215 -7.46 -3.15 -11.72
CA THR A 215 -7.63 -3.13 -13.17
C THR A 215 -9.08 -3.45 -13.53
N SER A 216 -9.62 -2.71 -14.48
CA SER A 216 -10.96 -2.92 -15.06
C SER A 216 -10.89 -3.69 -16.38
N SER A 217 -11.90 -4.54 -16.63
CA SER A 217 -12.11 -5.21 -17.93
C SER A 217 -12.32 -4.25 -19.10
N ARG A 218 -12.48 -2.97 -18.84
CA ARG A 218 -12.63 -1.93 -19.86
C ARG A 218 -11.31 -1.41 -20.42
N GLY A 219 -10.17 -1.84 -19.87
CA GLY A 219 -8.82 -1.51 -20.36
C GLY A 219 -8.19 -0.32 -19.62
N TYR A 220 -8.50 -0.14 -18.36
CA TYR A 220 -7.84 0.84 -17.49
C TYR A 220 -7.51 0.26 -16.12
N SER A 221 -6.64 0.95 -15.40
CA SER A 221 -6.32 0.69 -14.00
C SER A 221 -6.32 1.99 -13.21
N ILE A 222 -6.57 1.89 -11.91
CA ILE A 222 -6.43 3.02 -10.98
C ILE A 222 -5.53 2.61 -9.83
N LEU A 223 -4.55 3.47 -9.52
CA LEU A 223 -3.74 3.43 -8.31
C LEU A 223 -4.14 4.61 -7.42
N LEU A 224 -4.69 4.35 -6.24
CA LEU A 224 -4.90 5.39 -5.23
C LEU A 224 -3.56 5.71 -4.57
N ASN A 225 -3.07 6.94 -4.76
CA ASN A 225 -1.70 7.36 -4.47
C ASN A 225 -1.52 7.77 -3.01
N THR A 226 -1.83 6.88 -2.09
CA THR A 226 -1.75 7.12 -0.64
C THR A 226 -1.33 5.88 0.12
N PHE A 227 -0.72 6.06 1.29
CA PHE A 227 -0.47 5.01 2.28
C PHE A 227 -1.53 4.94 3.37
N THR A 228 -2.50 5.85 3.40
CA THR A 228 -3.56 5.81 4.40
C THR A 228 -4.52 4.64 4.13
N ARG A 229 -5.38 4.37 5.09
CA ARG A 229 -6.45 3.37 4.92
C ARG A 229 -7.30 3.73 3.71
N SER A 230 -7.38 2.82 2.75
CA SER A 230 -8.15 2.98 1.52
C SER A 230 -9.30 2.00 1.45
N SER A 231 -10.43 2.45 0.91
CA SER A 231 -11.66 1.67 0.78
C SER A 231 -12.20 1.73 -0.64
N PHE A 232 -12.72 0.61 -1.12
CA PHE A 232 -13.25 0.46 -2.46
C PHE A 232 -14.60 -0.25 -2.39
N ASP A 233 -15.66 0.41 -2.84
CA ASP A 233 -16.97 -0.20 -3.01
C ASP A 233 -17.18 -0.48 -4.50
N MET A 234 -16.90 -1.70 -4.92
CA MET A 234 -16.88 -2.10 -6.33
C MET A 234 -18.28 -2.51 -6.83
N GLY A 235 -19.31 -1.76 -6.45
CA GLY A 235 -20.69 -2.04 -6.81
C GLY A 235 -21.45 -2.87 -5.77
N ALA A 236 -20.96 -2.94 -4.52
CA ALA A 236 -21.66 -3.63 -3.43
C ALA A 236 -22.85 -2.81 -2.91
N SER A 237 -22.69 -1.49 -2.77
CA SER A 237 -23.74 -0.58 -2.33
C SER A 237 -24.65 -0.16 -3.48
N SER A 238 -24.10 0.00 -4.68
CA SER A 238 -24.80 0.48 -5.87
C SER A 238 -24.42 -0.36 -7.09
N TRP A 239 -25.41 -0.79 -7.86
CA TRP A 239 -25.18 -1.59 -9.07
C TRP A 239 -24.83 -0.77 -10.32
N ILE A 240 -24.93 0.56 -10.19
CA ILE A 240 -24.69 1.50 -11.30
C ILE A 240 -23.44 2.35 -11.10
N SER A 241 -22.80 2.23 -9.94
CA SER A 241 -21.59 2.99 -9.61
C SER A 241 -20.64 2.19 -8.71
N TYR A 242 -19.35 2.52 -8.78
CA TYR A 242 -18.35 2.09 -7.81
C TYR A 242 -17.65 3.31 -7.22
N GLN A 243 -17.13 3.18 -6.01
CA GLN A 243 -16.48 4.28 -5.29
C GLN A 243 -15.11 3.85 -4.79
N ILE A 244 -14.13 4.74 -4.95
CA ILE A 244 -12.81 4.64 -4.34
C ILE A 244 -12.65 5.75 -3.31
N GLY A 245 -11.94 5.50 -2.21
CA GLY A 245 -11.71 6.51 -1.18
C GLY A 245 -10.63 6.15 -0.21
N SER A 246 -10.20 7.13 0.57
CA SER A 246 -9.19 6.96 1.61
C SER A 246 -9.39 7.89 2.79
N ASN A 247 -8.74 7.57 3.91
CA ASN A 247 -8.61 8.47 5.06
C ASN A 247 -7.50 9.53 4.84
N ASP A 248 -7.26 9.89 3.58
CA ASP A 248 -6.36 10.97 3.21
C ASP A 248 -7.18 12.25 3.02
N PRO A 249 -6.76 13.39 3.57
CA PRO A 249 -7.44 14.68 3.35
C PRO A 249 -7.32 15.20 1.91
N VAL A 250 -6.49 14.57 1.09
CA VAL A 250 -6.29 14.86 -0.34
C VAL A 250 -6.68 13.64 -1.15
N LEU A 251 -7.56 13.80 -2.14
CA LEU A 251 -7.80 12.75 -3.13
C LEU A 251 -6.69 12.81 -4.17
N ASP A 252 -5.98 11.72 -4.33
CA ASP A 252 -4.85 11.61 -5.26
C ASP A 252 -4.85 10.20 -5.85
N TYR A 253 -5.09 10.11 -7.14
CA TYR A 253 -5.01 8.83 -7.83
C TYR A 253 -4.36 8.95 -9.22
N ILE A 254 -3.83 7.84 -9.69
CA ILE A 254 -3.22 7.72 -11.02
C ILE A 254 -4.10 6.79 -11.83
N PHE A 255 -4.50 7.26 -13.00
CA PHE A 255 -5.27 6.52 -13.98
C PHE A 255 -4.36 6.08 -15.12
N LEU A 256 -4.39 4.79 -15.43
CA LEU A 256 -3.59 4.16 -16.48
C LEU A 256 -4.54 3.57 -17.52
N ALA A 257 -4.27 3.78 -18.80
CA ALA A 257 -5.11 3.25 -19.88
C ALA A 257 -4.32 2.44 -20.91
N GLU A 258 -4.98 1.41 -21.47
CA GLU A 258 -4.42 0.57 -22.53
C GLU A 258 -5.53 0.16 -23.51
N GLU A 259 -5.44 0.65 -24.74
CA GLU A 259 -6.47 0.51 -25.77
C GLU A 259 -6.77 -0.96 -26.12
N SER A 260 -5.73 -1.76 -26.24
CA SER A 260 -5.86 -3.18 -26.64
C SER A 260 -6.40 -4.08 -25.52
N LYS A 261 -6.66 -3.52 -24.33
CA LYS A 261 -6.94 -4.29 -23.10
C LYS A 261 -5.83 -5.29 -22.78
N ASP A 262 -4.60 -4.95 -23.13
CA ASP A 262 -3.42 -5.74 -22.74
C ASP A 262 -3.06 -5.46 -21.29
N TYR A 263 -3.52 -6.31 -20.41
CA TYR A 263 -3.29 -6.17 -18.96
C TYR A 263 -1.81 -6.25 -18.58
N LYS A 264 -0.95 -6.87 -19.40
CA LYS A 264 0.50 -6.85 -19.19
C LYS A 264 1.08 -5.46 -19.39
N LYS A 265 0.58 -4.71 -20.37
CA LYS A 265 1.00 -3.32 -20.58
C LYS A 265 0.51 -2.40 -19.46
N LEU A 266 -0.73 -2.58 -18.95
CA LEU A 266 -1.20 -1.86 -17.76
C LEU A 266 -0.30 -2.14 -16.54
N LEU A 267 0.09 -3.40 -16.35
CA LEU A 267 1.04 -3.76 -15.30
C LEU A 267 2.42 -3.14 -15.54
N GLN A 268 2.91 -3.11 -16.77
CA GLN A 268 4.18 -2.45 -17.11
C GLN A 268 4.14 -0.94 -16.82
N GLN A 269 3.05 -0.26 -17.15
CA GLN A 269 2.86 1.15 -16.79
C GLN A 269 2.89 1.35 -15.27
N TYR A 270 2.19 0.49 -14.51
CA TYR A 270 2.22 0.51 -13.05
C TYR A 270 3.64 0.32 -12.50
N LEU A 271 4.40 -0.64 -13.04
CA LEU A 271 5.80 -0.88 -12.65
C LEU A 271 6.76 0.26 -13.04
N GLN A 272 6.47 1.00 -14.12
CA GLN A 272 7.23 2.21 -14.46
C GLN A 272 7.04 3.32 -13.42
N LEU A 273 5.84 3.42 -12.84
CA LEU A 273 5.52 4.40 -11.81
C LEU A 273 6.07 4.00 -10.43
N THR A 274 5.98 2.73 -10.09
CA THR A 274 6.21 2.22 -8.73
C THR A 274 7.50 1.41 -8.60
N GLY A 275 8.24 1.23 -9.69
CA GLY A 275 9.52 0.54 -9.78
C GLY A 275 9.44 -0.86 -10.39
N GLN A 276 10.57 -1.35 -10.89
CA GLN A 276 10.67 -2.64 -11.57
C GLN A 276 10.80 -3.80 -10.58
N ILE A 277 10.25 -4.96 -10.92
CA ILE A 277 10.45 -6.19 -10.17
C ILE A 277 11.92 -6.62 -10.34
N PRO A 278 12.68 -6.85 -9.27
CA PRO A 278 14.05 -7.32 -9.37
C PRO A 278 14.11 -8.75 -9.91
N MET A 279 15.23 -9.08 -10.54
CA MET A 279 15.49 -10.44 -10.99
C MET A 279 15.68 -11.37 -9.79
N ILE A 280 15.02 -12.53 -9.82
CA ILE A 280 15.05 -13.54 -8.77
C ILE A 280 16.09 -14.59 -9.12
N PRO A 281 16.99 -15.01 -8.20
CA PRO A 281 17.94 -16.07 -8.47
C PRO A 281 17.24 -17.42 -8.70
N GLN A 282 17.78 -18.23 -9.61
CA GLN A 282 17.15 -19.49 -10.02
C GLN A 282 16.92 -20.48 -8.86
N TRP A 283 17.86 -20.57 -7.93
CA TRP A 283 17.76 -21.45 -6.77
C TRP A 283 16.58 -21.11 -5.85
N ALA A 284 16.04 -19.88 -5.90
CA ALA A 284 14.87 -19.47 -5.12
C ALA A 284 13.59 -20.24 -5.50
N PHE A 285 13.54 -20.82 -6.71
CA PHE A 285 12.45 -21.68 -7.17
C PHE A 285 12.65 -23.16 -6.81
N GLY A 286 13.71 -23.47 -6.07
CA GLY A 286 14.02 -24.82 -5.61
C GLY A 286 13.26 -25.23 -4.34
N PHE A 287 13.77 -26.25 -3.66
CA PHE A 287 13.15 -26.80 -2.47
C PHE A 287 13.63 -26.09 -1.20
N TRP A 288 12.69 -25.49 -0.48
CA TRP A 288 12.92 -24.82 0.80
C TRP A 288 12.55 -25.75 1.95
N MET A 289 13.53 -26.06 2.79
CA MET A 289 13.33 -26.88 3.97
C MET A 289 13.26 -26.01 5.21
N SER A 290 12.15 -26.09 5.93
CA SER A 290 11.95 -25.39 7.20
C SER A 290 11.28 -26.32 8.20
N LYS A 291 11.59 -26.10 9.48
CA LYS A 291 10.96 -26.79 10.61
C LYS A 291 10.38 -25.77 11.61
N CYS A 292 9.96 -24.60 11.13
CA CYS A 292 9.57 -23.45 11.95
C CYS A 292 10.76 -22.96 12.79
N SER A 293 11.24 -23.75 13.78
CA SER A 293 12.44 -23.45 14.55
C SER A 293 13.31 -24.68 14.67
N TYR A 294 14.52 -24.62 14.13
CA TYR A 294 15.58 -25.57 14.46
C TYR A 294 16.13 -25.27 15.85
N MET A 295 16.37 -26.30 16.65
CA MET A 295 16.81 -26.13 18.03
C MET A 295 18.32 -25.99 18.16
N SER A 296 19.09 -26.36 17.14
CA SER A 296 20.54 -26.25 17.14
C SER A 296 21.15 -26.36 15.74
N ARG A 297 22.41 -25.94 15.61
CA ARG A 297 23.24 -26.17 14.41
C ARG A 297 23.26 -27.65 14.03
N LYS A 298 23.44 -28.53 15.03
CA LYS A 298 23.48 -29.98 14.78
C LYS A 298 22.20 -30.49 14.14
N GLU A 299 21.04 -30.00 14.54
CA GLU A 299 19.78 -30.43 13.95
C GLU A 299 19.67 -30.04 12.47
N ILE A 300 20.23 -28.90 12.08
CA ILE A 300 20.29 -28.48 10.67
C ILE A 300 21.21 -29.42 9.89
N GLU A 301 22.38 -29.70 10.44
CA GLU A 301 23.35 -30.63 9.83
C GLU A 301 22.75 -32.04 9.67
N ASP A 302 22.07 -32.57 10.69
CA ASP A 302 21.37 -33.87 10.63
C ASP A 302 20.27 -33.91 9.55
N VAL A 303 19.50 -32.81 9.37
CA VAL A 303 18.48 -32.70 8.33
C VAL A 303 19.12 -32.71 6.93
N VAL A 304 20.18 -31.95 6.74
CA VAL A 304 20.93 -31.91 5.46
C VAL A 304 21.53 -33.27 5.12
N ASP A 305 22.21 -33.89 6.06
CA ASP A 305 22.81 -35.20 5.86
C ASP A 305 21.73 -36.28 5.57
N LYS A 306 20.61 -36.22 6.24
CA LYS A 306 19.49 -37.12 5.99
C LYS A 306 18.89 -36.94 4.60
N ALA A 307 18.72 -35.68 4.15
CA ALA A 307 18.24 -35.38 2.80
C ALA A 307 19.21 -35.93 1.73
N GLU A 308 20.54 -35.74 1.91
CA GLU A 308 21.55 -36.30 1.02
C GLU A 308 21.48 -37.83 0.95
N GLN A 309 21.34 -38.52 2.09
CA GLN A 309 21.20 -39.99 2.16
C GLN A 309 19.94 -40.47 1.40
N LEU A 310 18.87 -39.66 1.38
CA LEU A 310 17.64 -40.00 0.70
C LEU A 310 17.60 -39.56 -0.76
N GLY A 311 18.64 -38.88 -1.25
CA GLY A 311 18.69 -38.32 -2.60
C GLY A 311 17.73 -37.14 -2.80
N VAL A 312 17.37 -36.43 -1.73
CA VAL A 312 16.51 -35.22 -1.77
C VAL A 312 17.39 -34.00 -1.81
N GLY A 313 17.33 -33.22 -2.88
CA GLY A 313 18.00 -31.93 -2.96
C GLY A 313 17.31 -30.89 -2.07
N ILE A 314 18.10 -30.09 -1.36
CA ILE A 314 17.63 -28.90 -0.63
C ILE A 314 18.34 -27.70 -1.24
N ASP A 315 17.59 -26.67 -1.62
CA ASP A 315 18.14 -25.42 -2.14
C ASP A 315 18.25 -24.36 -1.06
N VAL A 316 17.29 -24.32 -0.13
CA VAL A 316 17.25 -23.34 0.96
C VAL A 316 16.92 -24.00 2.29
N ILE A 317 17.65 -23.64 3.34
CA ILE A 317 17.27 -23.87 4.74
C ILE A 317 16.74 -22.56 5.31
N HIS A 318 15.54 -22.59 5.88
CA HIS A 318 14.94 -21.44 6.55
C HIS A 318 14.85 -21.65 8.06
N ILE A 319 15.30 -20.65 8.83
CA ILE A 319 15.32 -20.69 10.30
C ILE A 319 14.53 -19.49 10.85
N ASP A 320 13.44 -19.74 11.57
CA ASP A 320 12.72 -18.69 12.30
C ASP A 320 13.41 -18.36 13.63
N GLY A 321 13.66 -19.34 14.49
CA GLY A 321 14.17 -19.13 15.84
C GLY A 321 15.71 -19.13 15.97
N TRP A 322 16.42 -18.37 15.16
CA TRP A 322 17.89 -18.32 15.18
C TRP A 322 18.47 -17.35 16.23
N GLN A 323 17.69 -16.39 16.71
CA GLN A 323 18.02 -15.42 17.77
C GLN A 323 17.55 -15.96 19.13
N LYS A 324 18.10 -15.42 20.22
CA LYS A 324 17.50 -15.61 21.54
C LYS A 324 16.11 -14.97 21.55
N PRO A 325 15.10 -15.58 22.21
CA PRO A 325 13.72 -15.08 22.15
C PRO A 325 13.55 -13.63 22.59
N ASP A 326 14.24 -13.21 23.67
CA ASP A 326 14.25 -11.86 24.21
C ASP A 326 15.10 -10.87 23.41
N MET A 327 15.88 -11.36 22.44
CA MET A 327 16.73 -10.60 21.52
C MET A 327 16.20 -10.62 20.07
N ALA A 328 15.04 -11.24 19.84
CA ALA A 328 14.46 -11.29 18.51
C ALA A 328 14.22 -9.85 17.99
N GLY A 329 14.57 -9.60 16.73
CA GLY A 329 14.56 -8.25 16.12
C GLY A 329 15.91 -7.52 16.16
N LEU A 330 16.91 -8.01 16.91
CA LEU A 330 18.20 -7.33 17.08
C LEU A 330 19.33 -7.85 16.17
N TRP A 331 19.10 -8.92 15.40
CA TRP A 331 20.06 -9.51 14.47
C TRP A 331 21.31 -10.10 15.16
N GLU A 332 21.10 -10.71 16.33
CA GLU A 332 22.16 -11.38 17.09
C GLU A 332 21.91 -12.89 17.15
N TRP A 333 22.93 -13.68 16.77
CA TRP A 333 22.87 -15.13 16.82
C TRP A 333 22.77 -15.65 18.26
N ASP A 334 21.92 -16.63 18.49
CA ASP A 334 22.00 -17.49 19.67
C ASP A 334 23.17 -18.47 19.48
N THR A 335 24.36 -18.05 19.92
CA THR A 335 25.59 -18.83 19.74
C THR A 335 25.67 -20.07 20.63
N GLU A 336 24.79 -20.21 21.62
CA GLU A 336 24.65 -21.43 22.42
C GLU A 336 23.98 -22.53 21.59
N ARG A 337 22.95 -22.22 20.85
CA ARG A 337 22.26 -23.15 19.95
C ARG A 337 22.96 -23.29 18.59
N PHE A 338 23.52 -22.21 18.09
CA PHE A 338 24.18 -22.14 16.78
C PHE A 338 25.64 -21.67 16.94
N PRO A 339 26.55 -22.52 17.48
CA PRO A 339 27.96 -22.16 17.61
C PRO A 339 28.61 -22.00 16.22
N ASP A 340 29.51 -21.02 16.09
CA ASP A 340 30.21 -20.69 14.84
C ASP A 340 29.20 -20.56 13.65
N PRO A 341 28.29 -19.59 13.68
CA PRO A 341 27.27 -19.47 12.64
C PRO A 341 27.86 -19.18 11.25
N GLU A 342 28.97 -18.45 11.19
CA GLU A 342 29.68 -18.19 9.93
C GLU A 342 30.27 -19.48 9.31
N GLY A 343 30.82 -20.35 10.14
CA GLY A 343 31.26 -21.67 9.72
C GLY A 343 30.11 -22.54 9.21
N MET A 344 28.96 -22.55 9.92
CA MET A 344 27.76 -23.26 9.49
C MET A 344 27.29 -22.78 8.11
N ILE A 345 27.16 -21.46 7.93
CA ILE A 345 26.77 -20.88 6.65
C ILE A 345 27.69 -21.27 5.52
N ARG A 346 28.98 -21.19 5.77
CA ARG A 346 30.02 -21.60 4.79
C ARG A 346 29.89 -23.08 4.39
N GLU A 347 29.61 -23.97 5.34
CA GLU A 347 29.43 -25.41 5.02
C GLU A 347 28.14 -25.66 4.21
N LEU A 348 27.02 -24.95 4.52
CA LEU A 348 25.80 -25.01 3.73
C LEU A 348 26.04 -24.50 2.29
N ASN A 349 26.72 -23.36 2.14
CA ASN A 349 27.02 -22.78 0.84
C ASN A 349 27.95 -23.71 -0.02
N LYS A 350 28.88 -24.48 0.58
CA LYS A 350 29.66 -25.48 -0.15
C LYS A 350 28.80 -26.60 -0.75
N LYS A 351 27.65 -26.88 -0.14
CA LYS A 351 26.65 -27.85 -0.63
C LYS A 351 25.63 -27.20 -1.57
N ASN A 352 25.80 -25.93 -1.96
CA ASN A 352 24.85 -25.08 -2.69
C ASN A 352 23.51 -24.93 -1.97
N ILE A 353 23.50 -24.96 -0.64
CA ILE A 353 22.34 -24.73 0.18
C ILE A 353 22.39 -23.28 0.71
N HIS A 354 21.37 -22.51 0.38
CA HIS A 354 21.25 -21.11 0.79
C HIS A 354 20.56 -20.99 2.16
N LEU A 355 21.02 -20.03 2.97
CA LEU A 355 20.41 -19.81 4.28
C LEU A 355 19.45 -18.64 4.25
N SER A 356 18.24 -18.89 4.76
CA SER A 356 17.17 -17.90 4.99
C SER A 356 16.95 -17.68 6.47
N LEU A 357 16.90 -16.42 6.92
CA LEU A 357 16.68 -16.05 8.32
C LEU A 357 15.41 -15.21 8.46
N TRP A 358 14.63 -15.55 9.48
CA TRP A 358 13.44 -14.81 9.88
C TRP A 358 13.79 -13.56 10.69
N ASN A 359 13.01 -12.50 10.53
CA ASN A 359 13.03 -11.34 11.41
C ASN A 359 11.67 -10.60 11.40
N TYR A 360 11.43 -9.82 12.45
CA TYR A 360 10.29 -8.93 12.57
C TYR A 360 10.73 -7.55 13.09
N PRO A 361 9.96 -6.47 12.89
CA PRO A 361 10.40 -5.10 13.21
C PRO A 361 10.07 -4.68 14.63
N TYR A 362 9.98 -5.61 15.56
CA TYR A 362 9.58 -5.36 16.94
C TYR A 362 10.68 -5.78 17.92
N LEU A 363 10.63 -5.21 19.13
CA LEU A 363 11.42 -5.66 20.27
C LEU A 363 10.52 -5.78 21.50
N GLN A 364 10.63 -6.90 22.19
CA GLN A 364 9.88 -7.13 23.43
C GLN A 364 10.36 -6.19 24.54
N GLU A 365 9.44 -5.72 25.39
CA GLU A 365 9.75 -4.80 26.51
C GLU A 365 10.65 -5.42 27.58
N ASN A 366 10.68 -6.75 27.69
CA ASN A 366 11.55 -7.49 28.60
C ASN A 366 12.96 -7.74 28.03
N SER A 367 13.26 -7.30 26.80
CA SER A 367 14.59 -7.40 26.23
C SER A 367 15.61 -6.58 27.05
N PRO A 368 16.80 -7.11 27.32
CA PRO A 368 17.85 -6.36 28.02
C PRO A 368 18.27 -5.08 27.27
N GLU A 369 18.13 -5.03 25.94
CA GLU A 369 18.46 -3.87 25.12
C GLU A 369 17.32 -2.82 25.04
N TYR A 370 16.10 -3.17 25.46
CA TYR A 370 14.92 -2.34 25.26
C TYR A 370 15.10 -0.91 25.80
N LYS A 371 15.56 -0.81 27.08
CA LYS A 371 15.70 0.50 27.73
C LYS A 371 16.69 1.42 27.03
N ALA A 372 17.85 0.89 26.66
CA ALA A 372 18.88 1.66 25.95
C ALA A 372 18.42 2.14 24.57
N LEU A 373 17.67 1.32 23.84
CA LEU A 373 17.13 1.69 22.53
C LEU A 373 15.94 2.66 22.65
N ALA A 374 15.15 2.56 23.70
CA ALA A 374 14.09 3.51 24.01
C ALA A 374 14.66 4.92 24.32
N GLU A 375 15.74 4.99 25.11
CA GLU A 375 16.43 6.24 25.42
C GLU A 375 17.04 6.89 24.16
N ARG A 376 17.45 6.11 23.17
CA ARG A 376 17.90 6.60 21.85
C ARG A 376 16.75 7.04 20.93
N GLY A 377 15.49 6.78 21.31
CA GLY A 377 14.33 7.15 20.51
C GLY A 377 14.15 6.29 19.25
N PHE A 378 14.52 5.02 19.27
CA PHE A 378 14.46 4.11 18.13
C PHE A 378 13.10 3.47 17.88
N PHE A 379 12.15 3.68 18.79
CA PHE A 379 10.80 3.14 18.67
C PHE A 379 9.78 4.21 18.29
N ILE A 380 8.74 3.79 17.60
CA ILE A 380 7.53 4.58 17.36
C ILE A 380 6.92 4.94 18.72
N LYS A 381 6.48 6.19 18.89
CA LYS A 381 6.04 6.72 20.17
C LYS A 381 4.52 6.81 20.28
N ASN A 382 4.00 6.73 21.49
CA ASN A 382 2.65 7.14 21.81
C ASN A 382 2.55 8.68 21.94
N LYS A 383 1.36 9.21 22.21
CA LYS A 383 1.12 10.67 22.33
C LYS A 383 1.86 11.32 23.50
N GLU A 384 2.24 10.53 24.48
CA GLU A 384 3.00 10.96 25.67
C GLU A 384 4.52 10.95 25.41
N GLY A 385 4.96 10.58 24.20
CA GLY A 385 6.36 10.57 23.80
C GLY A 385 7.15 9.34 24.27
N GLN A 386 6.48 8.32 24.86
CA GLN A 386 7.06 7.05 25.25
C GLN A 386 6.94 6.02 24.11
N PRO A 387 7.77 4.94 24.08
CA PRO A 387 7.55 3.87 23.13
C PRO A 387 6.11 3.33 23.17
N ALA A 388 5.48 3.22 22.02
CA ALA A 388 4.13 2.66 21.91
C ALA A 388 4.20 1.14 22.06
N LEU A 389 3.63 0.61 23.13
CA LEU A 389 3.61 -0.82 23.43
C LEU A 389 2.31 -1.45 22.96
N PHE A 390 2.43 -2.62 22.33
CA PHE A 390 1.30 -3.41 21.84
C PHE A 390 1.63 -4.90 21.82
N LYS A 391 0.62 -5.75 21.64
CA LYS A 391 0.82 -7.18 21.39
C LYS A 391 1.11 -7.43 19.91
N SER A 392 2.19 -8.13 19.59
CA SER A 392 2.49 -8.51 18.20
C SER A 392 1.48 -9.54 17.67
N THR A 393 1.01 -10.44 18.52
CA THR A 393 -0.09 -11.39 18.27
C THR A 393 -1.00 -11.44 19.50
N ALA A 394 -2.22 -11.96 19.34
CA ALA A 394 -3.19 -12.08 20.44
C ALA A 394 -2.63 -12.88 21.62
N ASP A 395 -1.82 -13.90 21.34
CA ASP A 395 -1.25 -14.84 22.33
C ASP A 395 0.13 -14.39 22.86
N SER A 396 0.63 -13.21 22.47
CA SER A 396 1.92 -12.72 22.95
C SER A 396 1.90 -12.53 24.47
N GLU A 397 2.88 -13.12 25.16
CA GLU A 397 3.06 -12.98 26.62
C GLU A 397 3.54 -11.57 26.98
N TYR A 398 4.48 -11.03 26.20
CA TYR A 398 5.08 -9.72 26.42
C TYR A 398 4.56 -8.69 25.39
N LEU A 399 4.55 -7.42 25.79
CA LEU A 399 4.32 -6.32 24.89
C LEU A 399 5.59 -6.06 24.07
N CYS A 400 5.39 -5.53 22.87
CA CYS A 400 6.46 -5.14 21.95
C CYS A 400 6.38 -3.66 21.62
N ALA A 401 7.53 -3.05 21.35
CA ALA A 401 7.63 -1.76 20.66
C ALA A 401 8.10 -1.99 19.23
N CYS A 402 7.55 -1.21 18.29
CA CYS A 402 7.98 -1.24 16.91
C CYS A 402 9.13 -0.27 16.67
N PHE A 403 10.16 -0.70 15.95
CA PHE A 403 11.22 0.16 15.47
C PHE A 403 10.69 1.21 14.48
N ASP A 404 11.24 2.41 14.55
CA ASP A 404 10.83 3.54 13.71
C ASP A 404 11.72 3.68 12.46
N PHE A 405 11.24 3.14 11.35
CA PHE A 405 11.94 3.20 10.04
C PHE A 405 11.90 4.59 9.39
N THR A 406 11.40 5.61 10.09
CA THR A 406 11.53 7.01 9.68
C THR A 406 12.64 7.75 10.42
N ASN A 407 13.27 7.12 11.43
CA ASN A 407 14.37 7.67 12.20
C ASN A 407 15.72 7.37 11.52
N PRO A 408 16.47 8.37 11.02
CA PRO A 408 17.72 8.14 10.29
C PRO A 408 18.83 7.51 11.15
N GLU A 409 18.91 7.84 12.46
CA GLU A 409 19.91 7.24 13.36
C GLU A 409 19.61 5.74 13.59
N PHE A 410 18.34 5.39 13.72
CA PHE A 410 17.93 3.99 13.77
C PHE A 410 18.28 3.25 12.48
N LEU A 411 18.01 3.83 11.31
CA LEU A 411 18.30 3.20 10.02
C LEU A 411 19.79 2.90 9.85
N GLU A 412 20.67 3.80 10.24
CA GLU A 412 22.12 3.58 10.19
C GLU A 412 22.53 2.42 11.12
N TRP A 413 22.11 2.46 12.38
CA TRP A 413 22.43 1.46 13.37
C TRP A 413 21.91 0.07 13.01
N TYR A 414 20.67 -0.01 12.55
CA TYR A 414 20.01 -1.27 12.20
C TYR A 414 20.56 -1.86 10.91
N GLY A 415 20.86 -1.00 9.94
CA GLY A 415 21.41 -1.37 8.66
C GLY A 415 22.78 -2.07 8.79
N GLU A 416 23.67 -1.59 9.67
CA GLU A 416 24.97 -2.25 9.89
C GLU A 416 24.83 -3.65 10.52
N ARG A 417 23.84 -3.90 11.36
CA ARG A 417 23.53 -5.22 11.90
C ARG A 417 23.10 -6.19 10.80
N ILE A 418 22.23 -5.76 9.92
CA ILE A 418 21.77 -6.56 8.77
C ILE A 418 22.93 -6.83 7.81
N LYS A 419 23.69 -5.80 7.46
CA LYS A 419 24.88 -5.96 6.60
C LYS A 419 25.89 -6.94 7.17
N LYS A 420 26.09 -6.97 8.51
CA LYS A 420 26.93 -7.95 9.19
C LYS A 420 26.44 -9.38 8.92
N ILE A 421 25.15 -9.64 9.09
CA ILE A 421 24.54 -10.96 8.84
C ILE A 421 24.67 -11.37 7.37
N VAL A 422 24.39 -10.44 6.44
CA VAL A 422 24.53 -10.72 5.00
C VAL A 422 25.99 -10.99 4.61
N ARG A 423 26.96 -10.26 5.20
CA ARG A 423 28.41 -10.52 4.99
C ARG A 423 28.86 -11.93 5.42
N MET A 424 28.19 -12.54 6.40
CA MET A 424 28.45 -13.93 6.79
C MET A 424 28.06 -14.96 5.71
N GLY A 425 27.26 -14.55 4.71
CA GLY A 425 26.81 -15.42 3.61
C GLY A 425 25.32 -15.78 3.65
N VAL A 426 24.52 -15.14 4.49
CA VAL A 426 23.06 -15.28 4.48
C VAL A 426 22.53 -14.77 3.15
N SER A 427 21.70 -15.58 2.48
CA SER A 427 21.20 -15.32 1.12
C SER A 427 19.80 -14.72 1.10
N VAL A 428 18.98 -15.02 2.12
CA VAL A 428 17.58 -14.58 2.21
C VAL A 428 17.28 -14.03 3.58
N ILE A 429 16.52 -12.95 3.62
CA ILE A 429 15.89 -12.46 4.83
C ILE A 429 14.37 -12.54 4.66
N LYS A 430 13.69 -13.23 5.60
CA LYS A 430 12.23 -13.19 5.73
C LYS A 430 11.87 -12.01 6.62
N THR A 431 11.18 -11.00 6.05
CA THR A 431 10.58 -9.91 6.81
C THR A 431 9.14 -10.26 7.17
N ASP A 432 8.94 -10.55 8.44
CA ASP A 432 7.63 -10.95 8.97
C ASP A 432 6.99 -9.81 9.76
N PHE A 433 5.67 -9.85 9.96
CA PHE A 433 4.88 -8.85 10.67
C PHE A 433 4.95 -7.43 10.06
N SER A 434 4.89 -6.40 10.87
CA SER A 434 4.81 -4.95 10.64
C SER A 434 3.38 -4.37 10.60
N GLU A 435 2.33 -5.18 10.65
CA GLU A 435 0.92 -4.77 10.55
C GLU A 435 0.27 -4.41 11.89
N ALA A 436 0.93 -4.72 13.03
CA ALA A 436 0.30 -4.57 14.36
C ALA A 436 0.43 -3.16 14.96
N VAL A 437 1.07 -2.22 14.27
CA VAL A 437 1.28 -0.87 14.80
C VAL A 437 -0.04 -0.14 15.05
N PRO A 438 -0.28 0.38 16.27
CA PRO A 438 -1.50 1.09 16.59
C PRO A 438 -1.67 2.40 15.80
N LYS A 439 -2.92 2.82 15.63
CA LYS A 439 -3.24 4.09 14.96
C LYS A 439 -2.92 5.34 15.80
N ASP A 440 -2.88 5.21 17.12
CA ASP A 440 -2.66 6.32 18.06
C ASP A 440 -1.18 6.51 18.41
N VAL A 441 -0.31 6.49 17.40
CA VAL A 441 1.14 6.64 17.52
C VAL A 441 1.65 7.84 16.73
N VAL A 442 2.89 8.23 17.02
CA VAL A 442 3.63 9.29 16.33
C VAL A 442 4.99 8.74 15.90
N PHE A 443 5.29 8.84 14.63
CA PHE A 443 6.57 8.50 14.03
C PHE A 443 7.59 9.63 14.24
N TYR A 444 8.87 9.32 14.10
CA TYR A 444 9.96 10.29 14.24
C TYR A 444 9.81 11.50 13.30
N ASN A 445 9.34 11.28 12.08
CA ASN A 445 9.11 12.34 11.10
C ASN A 445 7.80 13.12 11.30
N GLY A 446 7.07 12.87 12.40
CA GLY A 446 5.84 13.58 12.77
C GLY A 446 4.55 12.97 12.21
N MET A 447 4.61 11.94 11.37
CA MET A 447 3.41 11.23 10.90
C MET A 447 2.68 10.57 12.06
N ASN A 448 1.36 10.53 11.98
CA ASN A 448 0.53 9.74 12.90
C ASN A 448 0.39 8.29 12.41
N GLY A 449 -0.20 7.42 13.24
CA GLY A 449 -0.36 6.01 12.91
C GLY A 449 -1.26 5.73 11.71
N TYR A 450 -2.20 6.60 11.36
CA TYR A 450 -3.02 6.44 10.15
C TYR A 450 -2.21 6.67 8.86
N GLU A 451 -1.28 7.60 8.90
CA GLU A 451 -0.40 7.93 7.76
C GLU A 451 0.74 6.91 7.63
N GLY A 452 1.28 6.45 8.75
CA GLY A 452 2.47 5.62 8.80
C GLY A 452 2.24 4.10 8.76
N HIS A 453 1.04 3.62 9.06
CA HIS A 453 0.78 2.17 9.21
C HIS A 453 1.10 1.33 7.97
N ASN A 454 0.49 1.63 6.83
CA ASN A 454 0.79 0.92 5.59
C ASN A 454 2.19 1.27 5.04
N LEU A 455 2.63 2.52 5.24
CA LEU A 455 3.97 2.97 4.85
C LEU A 455 5.06 2.19 5.57
N LEU A 456 4.88 1.86 6.85
CA LEU A 456 5.83 1.09 7.62
C LEU A 456 6.15 -0.27 6.96
N THR A 457 5.12 -0.98 6.46
CA THR A 457 5.33 -2.27 5.80
C THR A 457 6.22 -2.15 4.57
N TYR A 458 6.06 -1.06 3.82
CA TYR A 458 6.91 -0.73 2.68
C TYR A 458 8.33 -0.32 3.11
N LEU A 459 8.46 0.60 4.08
CA LEU A 459 9.78 1.08 4.54
C LEU A 459 10.62 -0.05 5.15
N TYR A 460 10.02 -0.94 5.93
CA TYR A 460 10.68 -2.11 6.50
C TYR A 460 11.29 -2.98 5.40
N ALA A 461 10.50 -3.38 4.42
CA ALA A 461 10.96 -4.19 3.30
C ALA A 461 12.01 -3.46 2.44
N LYS A 462 11.76 -2.19 2.08
CA LYS A 462 12.65 -1.36 1.25
C LYS A 462 14.03 -1.22 1.85
N ASN A 463 14.12 -0.90 3.14
CA ASN A 463 15.41 -0.68 3.80
C ASN A 463 16.20 -1.99 3.90
N ILE A 464 15.56 -3.10 4.33
CA ILE A 464 16.26 -4.39 4.41
C ILE A 464 16.76 -4.84 3.04
N TYR A 465 15.93 -4.74 2.00
CA TYR A 465 16.36 -5.07 0.64
C TYR A 465 17.54 -4.20 0.18
N GLY A 466 17.49 -2.88 0.44
CA GLY A 466 18.58 -1.97 0.10
C GLY A 466 19.91 -2.35 0.75
N TRP A 467 19.92 -2.71 2.03
CA TRP A 467 21.11 -3.14 2.75
C TRP A 467 21.61 -4.51 2.27
N MET A 468 20.71 -5.44 1.96
CA MET A 468 21.08 -6.71 1.33
C MET A 468 21.72 -6.49 -0.03
N LYS A 469 21.08 -5.66 -0.87
CA LYS A 469 21.53 -5.35 -2.22
C LYS A 469 22.95 -4.79 -2.21
N GLU A 470 23.26 -3.85 -1.32
CA GLU A 470 24.60 -3.27 -1.18
C GLU A 470 25.70 -4.34 -1.00
N ILE A 471 25.43 -5.40 -0.24
CA ILE A 471 26.40 -6.46 0.05
C ILE A 471 26.40 -7.53 -1.05
N CYS A 472 25.22 -7.95 -1.52
CA CYS A 472 25.09 -8.97 -2.56
C CYS A 472 25.71 -8.51 -3.89
N GLU A 473 25.50 -7.27 -4.31
CA GLU A 473 26.11 -6.71 -5.53
C GLU A 473 27.65 -6.75 -5.50
N LYS A 474 28.27 -6.49 -4.32
CA LYS A 474 29.72 -6.60 -4.14
C LYS A 474 30.25 -8.04 -4.31
N ARG A 475 29.37 -9.04 -4.12
CA ARG A 475 29.67 -10.47 -4.31
C ARG A 475 29.25 -11.00 -5.68
N GLY A 476 28.62 -10.17 -6.53
CA GLY A 476 28.04 -10.60 -7.81
C GLY A 476 26.80 -11.49 -7.65
N GLU A 477 26.09 -11.37 -6.53
CA GLU A 477 24.89 -12.14 -6.20
C GLU A 477 23.63 -11.28 -6.31
N LEU A 478 22.47 -11.91 -6.58
CA LEU A 478 21.18 -11.26 -6.55
C LEU A 478 20.64 -11.30 -5.10
N PRO A 479 20.22 -10.16 -4.54
CA PRO A 479 19.57 -10.13 -3.23
C PRO A 479 18.18 -10.79 -3.31
N LEU A 480 17.79 -11.46 -2.24
CA LEU A 480 16.48 -12.08 -2.12
C LEU A 480 15.84 -11.72 -0.78
N LEU A 481 14.72 -10.99 -0.84
CA LEU A 481 13.89 -10.67 0.32
C LEU A 481 12.58 -11.45 0.22
N TRP A 482 12.21 -12.14 1.31
CA TRP A 482 10.93 -12.82 1.44
C TRP A 482 10.03 -12.05 2.42
N GLY A 483 9.09 -11.26 1.93
CA GLY A 483 8.23 -10.43 2.77
C GLY A 483 6.84 -11.00 2.99
N ARG A 484 6.37 -11.02 4.26
CA ARG A 484 4.98 -11.33 4.60
C ARG A 484 4.06 -10.17 4.24
N SER A 485 4.34 -9.01 4.78
CA SER A 485 3.56 -7.80 4.51
C SER A 485 4.14 -6.95 3.40
N GLY A 486 3.31 -6.08 2.87
CA GLY A 486 3.71 -5.12 1.83
C GLY A 486 2.57 -4.22 1.41
N TYR A 487 2.90 -3.17 0.68
CA TYR A 487 1.97 -2.21 0.09
C TYR A 487 2.40 -1.87 -1.34
N ALA A 488 1.71 -0.96 -2.02
CA ALA A 488 2.14 -0.49 -3.33
C ALA A 488 3.61 -0.04 -3.29
N GLY A 489 4.43 -0.49 -4.25
CA GLY A 489 5.87 -0.29 -4.27
C GLY A 489 6.70 -1.41 -3.64
N SER A 490 6.12 -2.29 -2.82
CA SER A 490 6.88 -3.37 -2.18
C SER A 490 7.46 -4.41 -3.15
N HIS A 491 6.92 -4.50 -4.36
CA HIS A 491 7.46 -5.39 -5.42
C HIS A 491 8.90 -5.03 -5.85
N LEU A 492 9.41 -3.85 -5.50
CA LEU A 492 10.81 -3.47 -5.68
C LEU A 492 11.76 -4.33 -4.85
N SER A 493 11.26 -4.95 -3.80
CA SER A 493 12.06 -5.63 -2.78
C SER A 493 11.58 -7.04 -2.45
N LEU A 494 10.51 -7.55 -3.08
CA LEU A 494 9.84 -8.74 -2.58
C LEU A 494 9.70 -9.83 -3.63
N ILE A 495 10.02 -11.07 -3.21
CA ILE A 495 9.41 -12.28 -3.77
C ILE A 495 8.15 -12.54 -2.96
N HIS A 496 7.02 -12.63 -3.66
CA HIS A 496 5.79 -13.16 -3.09
C HIS A 496 5.82 -14.69 -3.19
N ILE A 497 6.43 -15.33 -2.23
CA ILE A 497 6.17 -16.74 -1.98
C ILE A 497 5.10 -16.76 -0.90
N SER A 498 3.86 -17.06 -1.29
CA SER A 498 2.81 -17.32 -0.32
C SER A 498 3.25 -18.49 0.56
N GLU A 499 3.18 -18.35 1.88
CA GLU A 499 3.29 -19.52 2.73
C GLU A 499 2.21 -20.53 2.32
N PRO A 500 2.56 -21.80 2.11
CA PRO A 500 1.55 -22.82 2.01
C PRO A 500 0.73 -22.76 3.31
N THR A 501 -0.57 -22.70 3.17
CA THR A 501 -1.51 -22.79 4.28
C THR A 501 -1.03 -23.92 5.21
N ARG A 502 -0.70 -23.57 6.47
CA ARG A 502 -0.45 -24.60 7.48
C ARG A 502 -1.68 -25.50 7.52
N PRO A 503 -1.55 -26.83 7.40
CA PRO A 503 -2.64 -27.70 7.77
C PRO A 503 -3.02 -27.36 9.20
N GLU A 504 -4.26 -27.04 9.44
CA GLU A 504 -4.77 -26.91 10.80
C GLU A 504 -4.41 -28.19 11.58
N PRO A 505 -3.92 -28.08 12.82
CA PRO A 505 -3.59 -29.26 13.61
C PRO A 505 -4.82 -30.11 13.94
#